data_2c51e101c3118b25ce77ffdba8b395de
#
_entry.id   2c51e101c3118b25ce77ffdba8b395de
#
_cell.length_a   1.000
_cell.length_b   1.000
_cell.length_c   1.000
_cell.angle_alpha   90.00
_cell.angle_beta   90.00
_cell.angle_gamma   90.00
#
_symmetry.space_group_name_H-M   'P 1'
#
loop_
_entity.id
_entity.type
_entity.pdbx_description
1 polymer ?
#
loop_
_entity_poly.entity_id
_entity_poly.type
_entity_poly.pdbx_seq_one_letter_code
_entity_poly.pdbx_strand_id
1 'polypeptide(L)'
;MLARITIVLLLLGAPVAVWAQCACGIGDGQFTLTTIGVDGDMSDWAAVHADVDNNVCDGPAGGLVDRDAPVQSTGRDLVHFAYTWDSINVYLFTQRTGSANNVQSFAYYADIDNDGLMETGEPVIGVTWQGSNRQISVYVFTYQSAAPGGDPMADAGGFGDGYTLPGSFVNVPSQPVRSGPWGSGNGQQMEFFITWAELGLPANSPFTFHVASSNASLGAASFTSQIDDNLSGCGGLLGSTVITSLTFVPDLAITALAGQVVVAAHTLTNTGNAADSFDLSSATSGTFTPTLQYYEDTDGSGTLTPGDLLLTDTDGDGIPNTSVLAAGGAVTILIAYDVSGGTGGDTATVITTAASAYRPSVTASVTDTLEIAVAPSLIVTKSAAVISDPVNLGSNPKAIPGSTVEYTVTVTNQGPGEVDAGTFEVVDAIPSNACLLLDDLSGPASGPVAFTDGSPASGLSYAFAGLGDGGDDLEFSDDGGSTYTYTPTVGPLGCDPNVSHVRINPTGIFAAEAGAGSPTATFSFRILIN
;
A
#
# COMPACT_ATOMS: atom_id res chain seq x y z
N MET A 1 29.40 31.87 -57.23
CA MET A 1 28.33 32.41 -56.44
C MET A 1 26.99 31.87 -56.98
N LEU A 2 26.47 30.74 -56.52
CA LEU A 2 25.16 30.24 -56.90
C LEU A 2 24.22 30.52 -55.73
N ALA A 3 23.23 31.36 -55.99
CA ALA A 3 22.15 31.64 -55.04
C ALA A 3 21.15 30.46 -55.04
N ARG A 4 20.95 29.84 -53.90
CA ARG A 4 19.86 28.88 -53.70
C ARG A 4 18.59 29.66 -53.33
N ILE A 5 17.61 29.59 -54.20
CA ILE A 5 16.24 30.06 -53.92
C ILE A 5 15.49 28.93 -53.21
N THR A 6 15.18 29.14 -51.94
CA THR A 6 14.29 28.26 -51.20
C THR A 6 12.85 28.75 -51.37
N ILE A 7 12.04 28.01 -52.11
CA ILE A 7 10.61 28.26 -52.22
C ILE A 7 9.94 27.61 -51.00
N VAL A 8 9.44 28.42 -50.07
CA VAL A 8 8.54 27.97 -49.01
C VAL A 8 7.11 27.92 -49.57
N LEU A 9 6.65 26.73 -49.85
CA LEU A 9 5.24 26.50 -50.20
C LEU A 9 4.41 26.55 -48.91
N LEU A 10 3.72 27.65 -48.64
CA LEU A 10 2.69 27.72 -47.62
C LEU A 10 1.46 26.95 -48.16
N LEU A 11 1.30 25.73 -47.76
CA LEU A 11 0.01 25.02 -47.87
C LEU A 11 -0.94 25.62 -46.81
N LEU A 12 -1.81 26.53 -47.27
CA LEU A 12 -3.04 26.88 -46.58
C LEU A 12 -3.95 25.64 -46.64
N GLY A 13 -3.74 24.69 -45.74
CA GLY A 13 -4.72 23.65 -45.45
C GLY A 13 -5.89 24.31 -44.73
N ALA A 14 -7.09 24.27 -45.34
CA ALA A 14 -8.31 24.44 -44.59
C ALA A 14 -8.24 23.50 -43.36
N PRO A 15 -8.76 23.90 -42.20
CA PRO A 15 -8.86 22.98 -41.10
C PRO A 15 -9.78 21.82 -41.55
N VAL A 16 -9.16 20.70 -41.89
CA VAL A 16 -9.90 19.42 -41.89
C VAL A 16 -10.26 19.27 -40.43
N ALA A 17 -11.54 19.31 -40.11
CA ALA A 17 -12.01 18.88 -38.82
C ALA A 17 -11.51 17.45 -38.67
N VAL A 18 -10.43 17.28 -37.93
CA VAL A 18 -10.01 15.97 -37.47
C VAL A 18 -11.09 15.59 -36.47
N TRP A 19 -12.02 14.78 -36.94
CA TRP A 19 -12.96 14.11 -36.07
C TRP A 19 -12.11 13.42 -35.02
N ALA A 20 -12.31 13.76 -33.74
CA ALA A 20 -11.67 13.04 -32.68
C ALA A 20 -12.11 11.59 -32.84
N GLN A 21 -11.18 10.75 -33.23
CA GLN A 21 -11.38 9.32 -33.29
C GLN A 21 -11.61 8.90 -31.85
N CYS A 22 -12.70 8.18 -31.57
CA CYS A 22 -12.99 7.69 -30.25
C CYS A 22 -11.72 7.07 -29.63
N ALA A 23 -11.32 7.53 -28.48
CA ALA A 23 -10.16 6.98 -27.79
C ALA A 23 -10.56 5.62 -27.22
N CYS A 24 -10.05 4.54 -27.84
CA CYS A 24 -10.24 3.18 -27.36
C CYS A 24 -9.06 2.74 -26.52
N GLY A 25 -9.32 2.23 -25.32
CA GLY A 25 -8.29 1.69 -24.41
C GLY A 25 -8.89 1.31 -23.05
N ILE A 26 -8.07 0.69 -22.23
CA ILE A 26 -8.38 0.54 -20.80
C ILE A 26 -7.96 1.85 -20.14
N GLY A 27 -8.92 2.59 -19.58
CA GLY A 27 -8.68 3.83 -18.87
C GLY A 27 -8.00 3.61 -17.50
N ASP A 28 -7.71 4.71 -16.84
CA ASP A 28 -7.11 4.71 -15.51
C ASP A 28 -8.15 4.77 -14.35
N GLY A 29 -9.45 4.74 -14.71
CA GLY A 29 -10.55 4.79 -13.74
C GLY A 29 -10.88 6.20 -13.26
N GLN A 30 -10.25 7.20 -13.83
CA GLN A 30 -10.56 8.59 -13.58
C GLN A 30 -11.38 9.14 -14.74
N PHE A 31 -12.45 9.83 -14.44
CA PHE A 31 -13.37 10.38 -15.43
C PHE A 31 -13.21 11.89 -15.53
N THR A 32 -13.28 12.41 -16.74
CA THR A 32 -13.47 13.86 -16.96
C THR A 32 -14.92 14.21 -16.61
N LEU A 33 -15.11 14.84 -15.44
CA LEU A 33 -16.41 15.28 -14.94
C LEU A 33 -16.62 16.74 -15.28
N THR A 34 -17.68 17.04 -16.04
CA THR A 34 -17.98 18.41 -16.45
C THR A 34 -19.48 18.60 -16.72
N THR A 35 -19.94 19.82 -16.57
CA THR A 35 -21.30 20.22 -16.97
C THR A 35 -21.31 20.54 -18.46
N ILE A 36 -22.22 19.93 -19.22
CA ILE A 36 -22.41 20.14 -20.66
C ILE A 36 -23.59 21.10 -20.91
N GLY A 37 -23.36 22.06 -21.78
CA GLY A 37 -24.44 22.92 -22.29
C GLY A 37 -25.22 22.24 -23.42
N VAL A 38 -26.29 21.53 -23.11
CA VAL A 38 -27.06 20.73 -24.10
C VAL A 38 -27.81 21.65 -25.04
N ASP A 39 -27.19 22.00 -26.19
CA ASP A 39 -27.70 22.97 -27.17
C ASP A 39 -27.56 22.51 -28.65
N GLY A 40 -26.93 21.36 -28.87
CA GLY A 40 -26.65 20.77 -30.18
C GLY A 40 -25.32 21.27 -30.81
N ASP A 41 -24.49 21.98 -30.02
CA ASP A 41 -23.12 22.26 -30.34
C ASP A 41 -22.24 21.31 -29.52
N MET A 42 -21.56 20.37 -30.16
CA MET A 42 -20.79 19.31 -29.55
C MET A 42 -19.38 19.77 -29.13
N SER A 43 -19.09 21.06 -29.16
CA SER A 43 -17.72 21.57 -28.89
C SER A 43 -17.29 21.45 -27.43
N ASP A 44 -18.24 21.46 -26.51
CA ASP A 44 -17.98 21.29 -25.05
C ASP A 44 -17.70 19.84 -24.64
N TRP A 45 -17.96 18.87 -25.51
CA TRP A 45 -17.59 17.47 -25.33
C TRP A 45 -16.11 17.17 -25.57
N ALA A 46 -15.31 18.14 -26.04
CA ALA A 46 -13.94 17.88 -26.48
C ALA A 46 -13.05 17.27 -25.37
N ALA A 47 -13.16 17.71 -24.13
CA ALA A 47 -12.42 17.14 -23.01
C ALA A 47 -12.90 15.71 -22.66
N VAL A 48 -14.20 15.49 -22.69
CA VAL A 48 -14.83 14.18 -22.43
C VAL A 48 -14.40 13.15 -23.49
N HIS A 49 -14.38 13.56 -24.77
CA HIS A 49 -13.94 12.68 -25.86
C HIS A 49 -12.44 12.34 -25.81
N ALA A 50 -11.63 13.15 -25.13
CA ALA A 50 -10.21 12.89 -24.98
C ALA A 50 -9.89 11.89 -23.85
N ASP A 51 -10.85 11.64 -22.98
CA ASP A 51 -10.72 10.75 -21.84
C ASP A 51 -11.36 9.39 -22.18
N VAL A 52 -10.54 8.35 -22.16
CA VAL A 52 -10.94 7.00 -22.56
C VAL A 52 -12.01 6.40 -21.65
N ASP A 53 -12.03 6.79 -20.36
CA ASP A 53 -13.01 6.29 -19.39
C ASP A 53 -14.42 6.82 -19.61
N ASN A 54 -14.57 7.95 -20.29
CA ASN A 54 -15.85 8.56 -20.62
C ASN A 54 -16.46 8.05 -21.93
N ASN A 55 -15.79 7.13 -22.65
CA ASN A 55 -16.15 6.81 -24.02
C ASN A 55 -16.36 5.31 -24.24
N VAL A 56 -17.37 4.98 -25.02
CA VAL A 56 -17.64 3.66 -25.57
C VAL A 56 -17.65 3.79 -27.08
N CYS A 57 -16.77 3.05 -27.75
CA CYS A 57 -16.58 3.15 -29.18
C CYS A 57 -17.04 1.87 -29.87
N ASP A 58 -17.56 2.04 -31.07
CA ASP A 58 -17.71 0.96 -32.01
C ASP A 58 -16.40 0.74 -32.78
N GLY A 59 -16.00 -0.52 -32.98
CA GLY A 59 -14.85 -0.84 -33.81
C GLY A 59 -13.79 -1.75 -33.21
N PRO A 60 -12.79 -2.17 -34.00
CA PRO A 60 -11.92 -3.33 -33.74
C PRO A 60 -10.79 -3.06 -32.74
N ALA A 61 -11.03 -2.41 -31.62
CA ALA A 61 -10.05 -2.37 -30.55
C ALA A 61 -10.12 -3.66 -29.74
N GLY A 62 -9.05 -4.40 -29.75
CA GLY A 62 -8.92 -5.65 -28.99
C GLY A 62 -9.53 -6.90 -29.62
N GLY A 63 -9.96 -6.86 -30.87
CA GLY A 63 -10.44 -8.05 -31.60
C GLY A 63 -11.94 -8.33 -31.44
N LEU A 64 -12.67 -7.45 -30.79
CA LEU A 64 -14.13 -7.44 -30.86
C LEU A 64 -14.53 -6.82 -32.19
N VAL A 65 -15.25 -7.56 -32.99
CA VAL A 65 -15.72 -7.15 -34.32
C VAL A 65 -17.10 -6.60 -34.11
N ASP A 66 -17.33 -5.38 -34.57
CA ASP A 66 -18.67 -4.93 -34.87
C ASP A 66 -19.37 -6.01 -35.73
N ARG A 67 -20.45 -6.59 -35.24
CA ARG A 67 -21.14 -7.71 -35.89
C ARG A 67 -22.47 -7.33 -36.46
N ASP A 68 -22.86 -6.11 -36.48
CA ASP A 68 -24.14 -5.68 -37.05
C ASP A 68 -24.21 -5.85 -38.57
N ALA A 69 -23.61 -6.89 -39.11
CA ALA A 69 -23.70 -7.16 -40.54
C ALA A 69 -24.99 -7.87 -40.91
N PRO A 70 -25.79 -7.25 -41.82
CA PRO A 70 -25.59 -5.98 -42.50
C PRO A 70 -26.30 -4.84 -41.79
N VAL A 71 -25.59 -3.73 -41.54
CA VAL A 71 -26.19 -2.46 -41.07
C VAL A 71 -27.44 -2.12 -41.89
N GLN A 72 -28.60 -2.10 -41.24
CA GLN A 72 -29.85 -1.84 -41.91
C GLN A 72 -30.00 -0.37 -42.34
N SER A 73 -29.33 0.54 -41.64
CA SER A 73 -29.35 1.97 -41.93
C SER A 73 -28.27 2.72 -41.15
N THR A 74 -27.49 3.53 -41.86
CA THR A 74 -26.48 4.43 -41.28
C THR A 74 -27.05 5.39 -40.21
N GLY A 75 -28.36 5.58 -40.16
CA GLY A 75 -29.01 6.39 -39.13
C GLY A 75 -29.24 5.69 -37.81
N ARG A 76 -28.93 4.40 -37.73
CA ARG A 76 -29.02 3.55 -36.52
C ARG A 76 -27.72 2.86 -36.18
N ASP A 77 -26.78 2.96 -37.06
CA ASP A 77 -25.39 2.46 -36.93
C ASP A 77 -24.65 3.36 -35.97
N LEU A 78 -24.45 2.87 -34.75
CA LEU A 78 -23.84 3.57 -33.61
C LEU A 78 -22.34 3.44 -33.72
N VAL A 79 -21.60 4.52 -33.57
CA VAL A 79 -20.13 4.52 -33.65
C VAL A 79 -19.46 5.07 -32.41
N HIS A 80 -20.16 5.82 -31.59
CA HIS A 80 -19.61 6.41 -30.40
C HIS A 80 -20.71 6.80 -29.40
N PHE A 81 -20.52 6.40 -28.17
CA PHE A 81 -21.26 6.85 -27.00
C PHE A 81 -20.28 7.45 -26.01
N ALA A 82 -20.58 8.64 -25.49
CA ALA A 82 -19.80 9.26 -24.43
C ALA A 82 -20.73 9.77 -23.33
N TYR A 83 -20.19 9.89 -22.12
CA TYR A 83 -20.96 10.33 -20.98
C TYR A 83 -20.06 11.07 -19.98
N THR A 84 -20.69 12.01 -19.28
CA THR A 84 -20.09 12.72 -18.15
C THR A 84 -21.21 13.15 -17.20
N TRP A 85 -20.88 13.64 -16.02
CA TRP A 85 -21.91 14.06 -15.07
C TRP A 85 -21.46 15.18 -14.15
N ASP A 86 -22.42 15.79 -13.50
CA ASP A 86 -22.24 16.69 -12.36
C ASP A 86 -23.12 16.25 -11.18
N SER A 87 -23.25 17.07 -10.16
CA SER A 87 -24.06 16.75 -8.97
C SER A 87 -25.56 16.65 -9.20
N ILE A 88 -26.05 16.99 -10.40
CA ILE A 88 -27.49 17.04 -10.73
C ILE A 88 -27.83 16.14 -11.91
N ASN A 89 -27.00 16.16 -12.96
CA ASN A 89 -27.27 15.56 -14.25
C ASN A 89 -26.21 14.55 -14.65
N VAL A 90 -26.63 13.54 -15.41
CA VAL A 90 -25.81 12.71 -16.28
C VAL A 90 -26.03 13.17 -17.71
N TYR A 91 -24.96 13.55 -18.39
CA TYR A 91 -24.95 14.00 -19.78
C TYR A 91 -24.49 12.86 -20.66
N LEU A 92 -25.21 12.71 -21.81
CA LEU A 92 -25.00 11.60 -22.73
C LEU A 92 -24.84 12.15 -24.14
N PHE A 93 -23.83 11.64 -24.83
CA PHE A 93 -23.54 11.92 -26.24
C PHE A 93 -23.65 10.62 -27.02
N THR A 94 -24.19 10.70 -28.24
CA THR A 94 -24.24 9.56 -29.14
C THR A 94 -23.94 10.00 -30.55
N GLN A 95 -23.10 9.24 -31.24
CA GLN A 95 -22.77 9.42 -32.64
C GLN A 95 -23.19 8.18 -33.44
N ARG A 96 -23.68 8.40 -34.63
CA ARG A 96 -24.06 7.39 -35.63
C ARG A 96 -23.37 7.69 -36.97
N THR A 97 -23.20 6.68 -37.81
CA THR A 97 -22.51 6.79 -39.10
C THR A 97 -23.16 7.77 -40.06
N GLY A 98 -24.47 7.84 -40.07
CA GLY A 98 -25.23 8.71 -40.97
C GLY A 98 -26.47 9.32 -40.37
N SER A 99 -27.10 10.24 -41.10
CA SER A 99 -28.40 10.80 -40.71
C SER A 99 -29.57 9.93 -41.18
N ALA A 100 -30.71 10.02 -40.50
CA ALA A 100 -31.96 9.36 -40.89
C ALA A 100 -33.06 10.38 -41.23
N ASN A 101 -33.85 10.10 -42.23
CA ASN A 101 -35.03 10.92 -42.56
C ASN A 101 -36.23 10.64 -41.64
N ASN A 102 -36.29 9.44 -41.09
CA ASN A 102 -37.32 9.00 -40.16
C ASN A 102 -36.88 9.15 -38.70
N VAL A 103 -37.84 9.10 -37.79
CA VAL A 103 -37.57 9.01 -36.37
C VAL A 103 -36.88 7.67 -36.11
N GLN A 104 -35.75 7.71 -35.40
CA GLN A 104 -35.04 6.55 -34.88
C GLN A 104 -35.19 6.50 -33.37
N SER A 105 -35.14 5.31 -32.81
CA SER A 105 -35.25 5.09 -31.37
C SER A 105 -33.95 4.52 -30.83
N PHE A 106 -33.56 4.99 -29.65
CA PHE A 106 -32.41 4.54 -28.93
C PHE A 106 -32.81 4.21 -27.48
N ALA A 107 -32.26 3.16 -26.94
CA ALA A 107 -32.46 2.78 -25.54
C ALA A 107 -31.10 2.71 -24.84
N TYR A 108 -31.01 3.35 -23.69
CA TYR A 108 -29.89 3.29 -22.78
C TYR A 108 -30.39 2.57 -21.53
N TYR A 109 -30.05 1.31 -21.43
CA TYR A 109 -30.36 0.48 -20.28
C TYR A 109 -29.40 0.86 -19.17
N ALA A 110 -29.89 1.04 -17.97
CA ALA A 110 -29.07 1.43 -16.82
C ALA A 110 -29.23 0.41 -15.71
N ASP A 111 -28.21 -0.42 -15.54
CA ASP A 111 -28.01 -1.30 -14.41
C ASP A 111 -27.57 -0.45 -13.22
N ILE A 112 -28.50 -0.18 -12.29
CA ILE A 112 -28.30 0.84 -11.25
C ILE A 112 -27.73 0.30 -9.95
N ASP A 113 -27.68 -1.00 -9.76
CA ASP A 113 -26.99 -1.63 -8.63
C ASP A 113 -25.63 -2.22 -9.05
N ASN A 114 -25.34 -2.17 -10.36
CA ASN A 114 -24.05 -2.49 -10.97
C ASN A 114 -23.64 -3.95 -10.74
N ASP A 115 -24.59 -4.86 -10.80
CA ASP A 115 -24.38 -6.30 -10.64
C ASP A 115 -24.20 -7.05 -11.98
N GLY A 116 -24.34 -6.31 -13.12
CA GLY A 116 -24.20 -6.84 -14.47
C GLY A 116 -25.46 -7.45 -15.04
N LEU A 117 -26.58 -7.28 -14.38
CA LEU A 117 -27.90 -7.74 -14.81
C LEU A 117 -28.85 -6.53 -15.03
N MET A 118 -29.88 -6.69 -15.84
CA MET A 118 -31.00 -5.77 -15.91
C MET A 118 -32.21 -6.43 -15.26
N GLU A 119 -32.59 -5.93 -14.11
CA GLU A 119 -33.70 -6.43 -13.34
C GLU A 119 -35.01 -5.70 -13.68
N THR A 120 -36.10 -6.36 -13.27
CA THR A 120 -37.39 -5.73 -13.32
C THR A 120 -37.47 -4.54 -12.35
N GLY A 121 -37.67 -3.36 -12.87
CA GLY A 121 -37.79 -2.13 -12.11
C GLY A 121 -36.70 -1.10 -12.45
N GLU A 122 -35.62 -1.53 -13.06
CA GLU A 122 -34.53 -0.65 -13.44
C GLU A 122 -34.90 0.32 -14.58
N PRO A 123 -34.25 1.51 -14.59
CA PRO A 123 -34.59 2.53 -15.55
C PRO A 123 -34.01 2.23 -16.94
N VAL A 124 -34.77 2.58 -17.95
CA VAL A 124 -34.29 2.68 -19.33
C VAL A 124 -34.55 4.09 -19.83
N ILE A 125 -33.50 4.74 -20.31
CA ILE A 125 -33.59 6.05 -20.93
C ILE A 125 -33.89 5.81 -22.41
N GLY A 126 -35.09 6.13 -22.83
CA GLY A 126 -35.49 6.04 -24.22
C GLY A 126 -35.32 7.38 -24.93
N VAL A 127 -34.74 7.35 -26.11
CA VAL A 127 -34.56 8.56 -26.93
C VAL A 127 -35.15 8.37 -28.30
N THR A 128 -35.91 9.34 -28.74
CA THR A 128 -36.32 9.43 -30.15
C THR A 128 -35.62 10.59 -30.83
N TRP A 129 -35.07 10.32 -32.00
CA TRP A 129 -34.33 11.30 -32.78
C TRP A 129 -34.91 11.43 -34.21
N GLN A 130 -35.44 12.59 -34.50
CA GLN A 130 -35.87 12.95 -35.84
C GLN A 130 -34.76 13.74 -36.54
N GLY A 131 -33.89 13.06 -37.28
CA GLY A 131 -32.65 13.57 -37.80
C GLY A 131 -32.72 14.85 -38.64
N SER A 132 -33.79 15.05 -39.41
CA SER A 132 -33.96 16.28 -40.23
C SER A 132 -34.20 17.55 -39.40
N ASN A 133 -34.66 17.41 -38.16
CA ASN A 133 -35.12 18.54 -37.34
C ASN A 133 -34.22 18.82 -36.15
N ARG A 134 -33.11 18.11 -35.97
CA ARG A 134 -32.27 18.14 -34.75
C ARG A 134 -33.04 17.82 -33.45
N GLN A 135 -34.32 17.45 -33.57
CA GLN A 135 -35.22 17.28 -32.44
C GLN A 135 -34.94 15.95 -31.73
N ILE A 136 -34.55 16.05 -30.48
CA ILE A 136 -34.36 14.93 -29.57
C ILE A 136 -35.47 14.96 -28.52
N SER A 137 -36.04 13.80 -28.22
CA SER A 137 -37.00 13.64 -27.12
C SER A 137 -36.57 12.51 -26.22
N VAL A 138 -36.50 12.78 -24.92
CA VAL A 138 -35.99 11.87 -23.89
C VAL A 138 -37.14 11.38 -23.03
N TYR A 139 -37.18 10.09 -22.79
CA TYR A 139 -38.16 9.38 -21.99
C TYR A 139 -37.45 8.57 -20.91
N VAL A 140 -38.11 8.32 -19.80
CA VAL A 140 -37.65 7.36 -18.79
C VAL A 140 -38.74 6.36 -18.55
N PHE A 141 -38.46 5.11 -18.69
CA PHE A 141 -39.36 3.99 -18.47
C PHE A 141 -38.62 2.87 -17.71
N THR A 142 -39.33 1.79 -17.47
CA THR A 142 -38.86 0.72 -16.60
C THR A 142 -38.63 -0.54 -17.43
N TYR A 143 -37.52 -1.23 -17.12
CA TYR A 143 -37.24 -2.56 -17.65
C TYR A 143 -38.11 -3.61 -16.96
N GLN A 144 -38.52 -4.62 -17.71
CA GLN A 144 -39.15 -5.83 -17.23
C GLN A 144 -38.33 -7.00 -17.73
N SER A 145 -37.54 -7.60 -16.85
CA SER A 145 -36.69 -8.73 -17.19
C SER A 145 -37.49 -9.94 -17.69
N ALA A 146 -36.93 -10.68 -18.62
CA ALA A 146 -37.48 -11.94 -19.11
C ALA A 146 -37.18 -13.10 -18.14
N ALA A 147 -36.02 -13.06 -17.47
CA ALA A 147 -35.60 -14.08 -16.51
C ALA A 147 -35.89 -13.65 -15.06
N PRO A 148 -36.29 -14.57 -14.15
CA PRO A 148 -36.27 -14.30 -12.73
C PRO A 148 -34.83 -14.01 -12.27
N GLY A 149 -34.58 -12.86 -11.65
CA GLY A 149 -33.28 -12.46 -11.18
C GLY A 149 -32.45 -11.68 -12.18
N GLY A 150 -33.08 -11.14 -13.24
CA GLY A 150 -32.43 -10.24 -14.19
C GLY A 150 -31.97 -10.89 -15.49
N ASP A 151 -31.73 -10.04 -16.48
CA ASP A 151 -31.22 -10.40 -17.80
C ASP A 151 -29.79 -9.86 -17.92
N PRO A 152 -28.78 -10.67 -18.30
CA PRO A 152 -27.40 -10.20 -18.37
C PRO A 152 -27.24 -8.97 -19.26
N MET A 153 -26.46 -7.98 -18.82
CA MET A 153 -26.13 -6.79 -19.60
C MET A 153 -25.26 -7.11 -20.82
N ALA A 154 -24.57 -8.26 -20.79
CA ALA A 154 -23.73 -8.77 -21.86
C ALA A 154 -23.98 -10.26 -22.10
N ASP A 155 -23.69 -10.74 -23.30
CA ASP A 155 -23.70 -12.18 -23.54
C ASP A 155 -22.46 -12.88 -22.94
N ALA A 156 -22.50 -14.22 -22.85
CA ALA A 156 -21.42 -15.04 -22.28
C ALA A 156 -20.10 -15.01 -23.10
N GLY A 157 -20.09 -14.36 -24.26
CA GLY A 157 -18.93 -14.23 -25.15
C GLY A 157 -18.32 -12.83 -25.15
N GLY A 158 -18.78 -11.96 -24.27
CA GLY A 158 -18.51 -10.53 -24.30
C GLY A 158 -19.55 -9.79 -25.18
N PHE A 159 -19.44 -8.48 -25.23
CA PHE A 159 -20.37 -7.67 -26.03
C PHE A 159 -20.17 -7.99 -27.51
N GLY A 160 -21.04 -8.84 -28.04
CA GLY A 160 -21.14 -9.09 -29.45
C GLY A 160 -22.32 -8.30 -30.01
N ASP A 161 -22.16 -7.82 -31.24
CA ASP A 161 -23.29 -7.29 -31.97
C ASP A 161 -24.44 -8.24 -32.00
N GLY A 162 -25.62 -7.69 -32.03
CA GLY A 162 -26.84 -8.41 -32.03
C GLY A 162 -27.20 -9.02 -30.67
N TYR A 163 -26.46 -8.79 -29.60
CA TYR A 163 -26.94 -9.08 -28.26
C TYR A 163 -28.06 -8.11 -27.90
N THR A 164 -29.22 -8.66 -27.67
CA THR A 164 -30.38 -7.88 -27.25
C THR A 164 -30.80 -8.34 -25.88
N LEU A 165 -30.93 -7.39 -24.95
CA LEU A 165 -31.59 -7.65 -23.68
C LEU A 165 -32.99 -8.21 -23.94
N PRO A 166 -33.31 -9.42 -23.45
CA PRO A 166 -34.53 -10.13 -23.87
C PRO A 166 -35.81 -9.61 -23.23
N GLY A 167 -35.70 -8.74 -22.23
CA GLY A 167 -36.84 -8.18 -21.51
C GLY A 167 -37.67 -7.21 -22.33
N SER A 168 -38.61 -6.55 -21.70
CA SER A 168 -39.53 -5.62 -22.31
C SER A 168 -39.59 -4.29 -21.55
N PHE A 169 -40.15 -3.26 -22.20
CA PHE A 169 -40.34 -1.95 -21.59
C PHE A 169 -41.72 -1.82 -21.01
N VAL A 170 -41.82 -1.37 -19.78
CA VAL A 170 -43.08 -1.05 -19.11
C VAL A 170 -43.07 0.39 -18.61
N ASN A 171 -44.24 0.90 -18.28
CA ASN A 171 -44.40 2.28 -17.80
C ASN A 171 -43.90 3.36 -18.78
N VAL A 172 -43.92 3.08 -20.09
CA VAL A 172 -43.47 4.04 -21.11
C VAL A 172 -44.41 5.26 -21.10
N PRO A 173 -43.89 6.46 -20.78
CA PRO A 173 -44.73 7.65 -20.70
C PRO A 173 -45.18 8.10 -22.06
N SER A 174 -46.38 8.69 -22.15
CA SER A 174 -46.91 9.23 -23.38
C SER A 174 -46.28 10.55 -23.83
N GLN A 175 -45.54 11.19 -22.94
CA GLN A 175 -44.83 12.45 -23.19
C GLN A 175 -43.37 12.29 -22.76
N PRO A 176 -42.42 12.94 -23.47
CA PRO A 176 -41.04 12.97 -23.06
C PRO A 176 -40.87 13.73 -21.74
N VAL A 177 -39.92 13.34 -20.93
CA VAL A 177 -39.50 14.09 -19.73
C VAL A 177 -38.84 15.42 -20.15
N ARG A 178 -38.19 15.43 -21.31
CA ARG A 178 -37.61 16.62 -21.92
C ARG A 178 -37.43 16.47 -23.43
N SER A 179 -37.34 17.59 -24.15
CA SER A 179 -37.00 17.58 -25.56
C SER A 179 -36.41 18.91 -26.01
N GLY A 180 -35.58 18.86 -27.04
CA GLY A 180 -34.94 20.05 -27.59
C GLY A 180 -34.21 19.80 -28.92
N PRO A 181 -33.69 20.88 -29.54
CA PRO A 181 -32.94 20.80 -30.77
C PRO A 181 -31.46 20.37 -30.54
N TRP A 182 -31.26 19.28 -29.84
CA TRP A 182 -29.99 18.80 -29.33
C TRP A 182 -29.22 17.88 -30.29
N GLY A 183 -29.67 17.76 -31.51
CA GLY A 183 -28.94 17.07 -32.56
C GLY A 183 -28.04 18.02 -33.35
N SER A 184 -26.88 17.53 -33.80
CA SER A 184 -25.96 18.28 -34.68
C SER A 184 -26.59 18.64 -36.02
N GLY A 185 -26.04 19.67 -36.71
CA GLY A 185 -26.54 20.13 -37.98
C GLY A 185 -26.44 19.11 -39.11
N ASN A 186 -25.52 18.15 -39.04
CA ASN A 186 -25.38 17.05 -40.01
C ASN A 186 -26.27 15.84 -39.67
N GLY A 187 -26.94 15.84 -38.50
CA GLY A 187 -27.77 14.76 -38.04
C GLY A 187 -27.05 13.48 -37.67
N GLN A 188 -25.77 13.56 -37.32
CA GLN A 188 -24.96 12.41 -36.97
C GLN A 188 -24.64 12.31 -35.46
N GLN A 189 -24.76 13.42 -34.73
CA GLN A 189 -24.45 13.50 -33.31
C GLN A 189 -25.63 14.05 -32.54
N MET A 190 -25.88 13.56 -31.35
CA MET A 190 -26.86 14.10 -30.42
C MET A 190 -26.27 14.13 -29.03
N GLU A 191 -26.77 15.07 -28.25
CA GLU A 191 -26.51 15.19 -26.82
C GLU A 191 -27.82 15.34 -26.07
N PHE A 192 -27.85 14.88 -24.85
CA PHE A 192 -29.00 15.07 -23.94
C PHE A 192 -28.56 14.85 -22.52
N PHE A 193 -29.45 15.03 -21.57
CA PHE A 193 -29.16 14.74 -20.16
C PHE A 193 -30.36 14.07 -19.49
N ILE A 194 -30.06 13.42 -18.39
CA ILE A 194 -30.99 12.85 -17.42
C ILE A 194 -30.56 13.28 -16.04
N THR A 195 -31.48 13.52 -15.12
CA THR A 195 -31.11 13.82 -13.74
C THR A 195 -30.85 12.53 -12.95
N TRP A 196 -29.97 12.57 -11.95
CA TRP A 196 -29.80 11.47 -11.02
C TRP A 196 -31.11 11.04 -10.37
N ALA A 197 -32.00 12.01 -10.07
CA ALA A 197 -33.31 11.74 -9.48
C ALA A 197 -34.25 10.97 -10.44
N GLU A 198 -34.17 11.21 -11.76
CA GLU A 198 -34.93 10.47 -12.77
C GLU A 198 -34.45 9.04 -12.96
N LEU A 199 -33.17 8.77 -12.68
CA LEU A 199 -32.60 7.42 -12.59
C LEU A 199 -32.95 6.72 -11.27
N GLY A 200 -33.48 7.44 -10.28
CA GLY A 200 -33.73 6.91 -8.94
C GLY A 200 -32.48 6.81 -8.09
N LEU A 201 -31.39 7.48 -8.46
CA LEU A 201 -30.07 7.38 -7.84
C LEU A 201 -29.65 8.68 -7.12
N PRO A 202 -28.90 8.60 -6.04
CA PRO A 202 -28.10 9.72 -5.54
C PRO A 202 -27.08 10.20 -6.58
N ALA A 203 -26.64 11.44 -6.45
CA ALA A 203 -25.57 11.96 -7.32
C ALA A 203 -24.26 11.15 -7.13
N ASN A 204 -23.55 10.94 -8.22
CA ASN A 204 -22.30 10.17 -8.29
C ASN A 204 -22.44 8.68 -7.92
N SER A 205 -23.64 8.11 -8.02
CA SER A 205 -23.82 6.66 -7.85
C SER A 205 -23.14 5.89 -8.97
N PRO A 206 -22.55 4.72 -8.69
CA PRO A 206 -22.09 3.82 -9.73
C PRO A 206 -23.29 3.20 -10.46
N PHE A 207 -23.24 3.12 -11.77
CA PHE A 207 -24.11 2.31 -12.60
C PHE A 207 -23.50 2.06 -13.98
N THR A 208 -24.04 1.08 -14.70
CA THR A 208 -23.51 0.66 -15.99
C THR A 208 -24.55 0.85 -17.09
N PHE A 209 -24.08 1.22 -18.31
CA PHE A 209 -24.92 1.43 -19.48
C PHE A 209 -24.77 0.32 -20.50
N HIS A 210 -25.89 -0.06 -21.12
CA HIS A 210 -25.92 -0.73 -22.41
C HIS A 210 -26.74 0.11 -23.39
N VAL A 211 -26.21 0.37 -24.58
CA VAL A 211 -26.85 1.27 -25.57
C VAL A 211 -27.26 0.49 -26.80
N ALA A 212 -28.48 0.65 -27.23
CA ALA A 212 -29.00 0.00 -28.43
C ALA A 212 -29.84 0.95 -29.29
N SER A 213 -29.82 0.72 -30.60
CA SER A 213 -30.66 1.44 -31.58
C SER A 213 -31.72 0.54 -32.22
N SER A 214 -32.86 1.11 -32.62
CA SER A 214 -33.91 0.37 -33.27
C SER A 214 -34.75 1.25 -34.23
N ASN A 215 -35.31 0.63 -35.26
CA ASN A 215 -36.30 1.21 -36.11
C ASN A 215 -37.72 1.16 -35.51
N ALA A 216 -37.93 0.38 -34.46
CA ALA A 216 -39.19 0.28 -33.78
C ALA A 216 -39.45 1.50 -32.88
N SER A 217 -40.73 1.78 -32.61
CA SER A 217 -41.09 2.82 -31.63
C SER A 217 -40.70 2.38 -30.23
N LEU A 218 -40.26 3.32 -29.38
CA LEU A 218 -40.05 3.10 -27.96
C LEU A 218 -41.35 2.54 -27.33
N GLY A 219 -41.20 1.52 -26.49
CA GLY A 219 -42.29 0.85 -25.82
C GLY A 219 -43.08 -0.16 -26.67
N ALA A 220 -42.76 -0.29 -27.94
CA ALA A 220 -43.31 -1.39 -28.73
C ALA A 220 -42.64 -2.71 -28.29
N ALA A 221 -43.41 -3.79 -28.17
CA ALA A 221 -42.87 -5.13 -27.93
C ALA A 221 -41.85 -5.57 -29.01
N SER A 222 -41.87 -4.89 -30.16
CA SER A 222 -40.92 -5.10 -31.23
C SER A 222 -39.58 -4.37 -31.07
N PHE A 223 -39.40 -3.47 -30.09
CA PHE A 223 -38.13 -2.75 -29.95
C PHE A 223 -37.01 -3.73 -29.74
N THR A 224 -37.08 -4.57 -28.72
CA THR A 224 -36.06 -5.57 -28.36
C THR A 224 -35.88 -6.64 -29.44
N SER A 225 -36.91 -6.95 -30.24
CA SER A 225 -36.80 -7.90 -31.35
C SER A 225 -36.35 -7.27 -32.67
N GLN A 226 -36.14 -5.97 -32.71
CA GLN A 226 -35.73 -5.19 -33.88
C GLN A 226 -34.60 -4.23 -33.57
N ILE A 227 -33.71 -4.64 -32.68
CA ILE A 227 -32.46 -3.92 -32.45
C ILE A 227 -31.63 -4.02 -33.73
N ASP A 228 -31.18 -2.89 -34.22
CA ASP A 228 -30.36 -2.78 -35.42
C ASP A 228 -28.91 -2.76 -35.11
N ASP A 229 -28.56 -2.17 -33.95
CA ASP A 229 -27.17 -2.00 -33.50
C ASP A 229 -27.10 -1.77 -32.00
N ASN A 230 -25.97 -2.10 -31.43
CA ASN A 230 -25.60 -1.79 -30.06
C ASN A 230 -24.08 -1.48 -29.98
N LEU A 231 -23.69 -0.68 -29.00
CA LEU A 231 -22.27 -0.39 -28.78
C LEU A 231 -21.62 -1.46 -27.88
N SER A 232 -20.63 -2.16 -28.43
CA SER A 232 -19.71 -2.96 -27.69
C SER A 232 -18.46 -2.16 -27.39
N GLY A 233 -18.18 -1.90 -26.13
CA GLY A 233 -17.06 -1.04 -25.70
C GLY A 233 -15.70 -1.51 -26.15
N CYS A 234 -14.77 -0.59 -26.28
CA CYS A 234 -13.36 -0.87 -26.44
C CYS A 234 -12.86 -1.70 -25.27
N GLY A 235 -12.40 -2.93 -25.55
CA GLY A 235 -11.98 -3.85 -24.49
C GLY A 235 -13.09 -4.62 -23.79
N GLY A 236 -14.34 -4.54 -24.28
CA GLY A 236 -15.47 -5.32 -23.74
C GLY A 236 -16.14 -4.70 -22.52
N LEU A 237 -15.83 -3.44 -22.19
CA LEU A 237 -16.47 -2.73 -21.07
C LEU A 237 -17.70 -1.94 -21.57
N LEU A 238 -18.80 -2.05 -20.85
CA LEU A 238 -19.94 -1.12 -20.96
C LEU A 238 -19.54 0.26 -20.44
N GLY A 239 -20.23 1.31 -20.89
CA GLY A 239 -20.09 2.62 -20.25
C GLY A 239 -20.48 2.52 -18.76
N SER A 240 -19.67 3.05 -17.87
CA SER A 240 -19.89 2.93 -16.43
C SER A 240 -19.51 4.22 -15.71
N THR A 241 -20.29 4.59 -14.72
CA THR A 241 -19.96 5.69 -13.79
C THR A 241 -19.19 5.21 -12.56
N VAL A 242 -18.68 3.99 -12.57
CA VAL A 242 -17.86 3.44 -11.49
C VAL A 242 -16.50 4.12 -11.49
N ILE A 243 -16.27 4.95 -10.48
CA ILE A 243 -14.96 5.55 -10.18
C ILE A 243 -14.19 4.56 -9.31
N THR A 244 -13.10 4.06 -9.83
CA THR A 244 -12.16 3.23 -9.08
C THR A 244 -11.04 4.09 -8.53
N SER A 245 -10.81 4.06 -7.24
CA SER A 245 -9.73 4.82 -6.60
C SER A 245 -9.41 4.22 -5.24
N LEU A 246 -8.13 4.24 -4.87
CA LEU A 246 -7.69 3.74 -3.57
C LEU A 246 -6.52 4.56 -3.04
N THR A 247 -6.29 4.47 -1.72
CA THR A 247 -5.08 4.95 -1.07
C THR A 247 -4.50 3.85 -0.21
N PHE A 248 -3.18 3.76 -0.16
CA PHE A 248 -2.46 2.79 0.66
C PHE A 248 -1.32 3.51 1.36
N VAL A 249 -1.33 3.57 2.68
CA VAL A 249 -0.43 4.40 3.51
C VAL A 249 -0.26 3.81 4.91
N PRO A 250 0.80 4.22 5.64
CA PRO A 250 1.97 5.00 5.29
C PRO A 250 3.15 4.15 4.80
N ASP A 251 4.21 4.76 4.29
CA ASP A 251 5.53 4.14 4.16
C ASP A 251 6.17 4.02 5.55
N LEU A 252 6.91 2.93 5.81
CA LEU A 252 7.52 2.67 7.11
C LEU A 252 9.01 2.36 7.01
N ALA A 253 9.75 2.74 8.07
CA ALA A 253 11.12 2.31 8.30
C ALA A 253 11.15 1.38 9.52
N ILE A 254 11.64 0.16 9.35
CA ILE A 254 11.54 -0.92 10.31
C ILE A 254 12.93 -1.46 10.63
N THR A 255 13.29 -1.48 11.91
CA THR A 255 14.48 -2.15 12.38
C THR A 255 14.10 -3.47 13.05
N ALA A 256 14.74 -4.55 12.65
CA ALA A 256 14.48 -5.90 13.16
C ALA A 256 15.75 -6.58 13.65
N LEU A 257 15.64 -7.52 14.55
CA LEU A 257 16.74 -8.43 14.87
C LEU A 257 16.73 -9.63 13.93
N ALA A 258 17.90 -10.14 13.58
CA ALA A 258 18.01 -11.35 12.76
C ALA A 258 17.19 -12.51 13.35
N GLY A 259 16.41 -13.20 12.51
CA GLY A 259 15.57 -14.33 12.92
C GLY A 259 14.20 -13.97 13.48
N GLN A 260 13.79 -12.71 13.44
CA GLN A 260 12.47 -12.26 13.88
C GLN A 260 11.45 -12.24 12.74
N VAL A 261 10.18 -12.20 13.12
CA VAL A 261 9.08 -11.75 12.27
C VAL A 261 8.66 -10.38 12.78
N VAL A 262 8.67 -9.38 11.92
CA VAL A 262 8.21 -8.01 12.22
C VAL A 262 6.99 -7.69 11.38
N VAL A 263 6.09 -6.86 11.91
CA VAL A 263 4.80 -6.56 11.28
C VAL A 263 4.70 -5.06 11.03
N ALA A 264 4.35 -4.70 9.80
CA ALA A 264 3.99 -3.34 9.40
C ALA A 264 2.48 -3.23 9.25
N ALA A 265 1.90 -2.15 9.77
CA ALA A 265 0.48 -1.87 9.66
C ALA A 265 0.24 -0.70 8.71
N HIS A 266 -0.56 -0.94 7.67
CA HIS A 266 -0.90 0.05 6.65
C HIS A 266 -2.40 0.16 6.51
N THR A 267 -2.90 1.35 6.19
CA THR A 267 -4.32 1.56 5.91
C THR A 267 -4.54 1.57 4.41
N LEU A 268 -5.35 0.64 3.93
CA LEU A 268 -5.89 0.62 2.58
C LEU A 268 -7.30 1.16 2.60
N THR A 269 -7.60 2.17 1.79
CA THR A 269 -8.92 2.78 1.71
C THR A 269 -9.43 2.73 0.28
N ASN A 270 -10.63 2.21 0.08
CA ASN A 270 -11.38 2.38 -1.15
C ASN A 270 -11.93 3.80 -1.22
N THR A 271 -11.34 4.65 -2.04
CA THR A 271 -11.78 6.05 -2.25
C THR A 271 -12.67 6.20 -3.48
N GLY A 272 -12.99 5.09 -4.14
CA GLY A 272 -13.94 5.03 -5.24
C GLY A 272 -15.40 5.18 -4.80
N ASN A 273 -16.33 5.11 -5.74
CA ASN A 273 -17.77 5.24 -5.48
C ASN A 273 -18.51 3.88 -5.50
N ALA A 274 -17.83 2.79 -5.77
CA ALA A 274 -18.38 1.42 -5.75
C ALA A 274 -17.60 0.53 -4.77
N ALA A 275 -18.19 -0.59 -4.39
CA ALA A 275 -17.49 -1.62 -3.63
C ALA A 275 -16.41 -2.28 -4.51
N ASP A 276 -15.26 -2.61 -3.92
CA ASP A 276 -14.12 -3.21 -4.62
C ASP A 276 -13.30 -4.09 -3.66
N SER A 277 -12.54 -5.03 -4.19
CA SER A 277 -11.49 -5.76 -3.49
C SER A 277 -10.13 -5.42 -4.12
N PHE A 278 -9.05 -5.67 -3.38
CA PHE A 278 -7.73 -5.22 -3.81
C PHE A 278 -6.71 -6.34 -3.72
N ASP A 279 -6.03 -6.61 -4.84
CA ASP A 279 -4.96 -7.60 -4.96
C ASP A 279 -3.66 -7.04 -4.41
N LEU A 280 -2.95 -7.83 -3.60
CA LEU A 280 -1.70 -7.42 -2.98
C LEU A 280 -0.51 -8.16 -3.56
N SER A 281 0.44 -7.40 -4.09
CA SER A 281 1.71 -7.93 -4.61
C SER A 281 2.88 -7.12 -4.09
N SER A 282 4.06 -7.74 -4.00
CA SER A 282 5.26 -7.05 -3.53
C SER A 282 6.48 -7.29 -4.41
N ALA A 283 7.30 -6.25 -4.51
CA ALA A 283 8.62 -6.31 -5.10
C ALA A 283 9.68 -5.94 -4.04
N THR A 284 10.72 -6.75 -3.93
CA THR A 284 11.79 -6.56 -2.94
C THR A 284 13.12 -6.27 -3.64
N SER A 285 13.89 -5.34 -3.06
CA SER A 285 15.27 -5.04 -3.44
C SER A 285 16.12 -4.85 -2.18
N GLY A 286 17.45 -5.01 -2.27
CA GLY A 286 18.36 -4.84 -1.14
C GLY A 286 19.38 -5.96 -1.02
N THR A 287 19.98 -6.11 0.15
CA THR A 287 21.03 -7.13 0.42
C THR A 287 20.43 -8.48 0.86
N PHE A 288 19.16 -8.49 1.31
CA PHE A 288 18.41 -9.70 1.59
C PHE A 288 16.96 -9.59 1.13
N THR A 289 16.24 -10.71 1.11
CA THR A 289 14.83 -10.77 0.72
C THR A 289 14.02 -11.40 1.84
N PRO A 290 13.13 -10.65 2.53
CA PRO A 290 12.23 -11.20 3.53
C PRO A 290 11.15 -12.07 2.87
N THR A 291 10.63 -13.06 3.60
CA THR A 291 9.39 -13.73 3.21
C THR A 291 8.20 -12.93 3.74
N LEU A 292 7.16 -12.75 2.91
CA LEU A 292 6.02 -11.90 3.24
C LEU A 292 4.73 -12.71 3.38
N GLN A 293 3.87 -12.26 4.31
CA GLN A 293 2.47 -12.66 4.41
C GLN A 293 1.62 -11.43 4.68
N TYR A 294 0.40 -11.40 4.13
CA TYR A 294 -0.54 -10.29 4.27
C TYR A 294 -1.73 -10.74 5.11
N TYR A 295 -2.19 -9.86 6.00
CA TYR A 295 -3.35 -10.12 6.84
C TYR A 295 -4.27 -8.89 6.90
N GLU A 296 -5.57 -9.09 7.06
CA GLU A 296 -6.47 -8.05 7.53
C GLU A 296 -6.49 -8.04 9.05
N ASP A 297 -6.25 -6.87 9.64
CA ASP A 297 -6.37 -6.62 11.07
C ASP A 297 -7.85 -6.56 11.45
N THR A 298 -8.37 -7.65 11.99
CA THR A 298 -9.80 -7.80 12.28
C THR A 298 -10.19 -7.23 13.64
N ASP A 299 -9.23 -7.04 14.55
CA ASP A 299 -9.48 -6.53 15.90
C ASP A 299 -9.04 -5.07 16.10
N GLY A 300 -8.40 -4.46 15.07
CA GLY A 300 -7.94 -3.07 15.09
C GLY A 300 -6.75 -2.83 16.02
N SER A 301 -5.98 -3.88 16.34
CA SER A 301 -4.85 -3.81 17.27
C SER A 301 -3.59 -3.20 16.64
N GLY A 302 -3.49 -3.19 15.31
CA GLY A 302 -2.28 -2.81 14.56
C GLY A 302 -1.12 -3.79 14.73
N THR A 303 -1.37 -4.97 15.33
CA THR A 303 -0.38 -6.03 15.56
C THR A 303 -0.96 -7.38 15.16
N LEU A 304 -0.11 -8.29 14.69
CA LEU A 304 -0.58 -9.60 14.25
C LEU A 304 -1.05 -10.45 15.45
N THR A 305 -2.34 -10.80 15.45
CA THR A 305 -3.01 -11.64 16.46
C THR A 305 -3.58 -12.91 15.83
N PRO A 306 -3.89 -13.96 16.62
CA PRO A 306 -4.47 -15.19 16.08
C PRO A 306 -5.86 -15.03 15.43
N GLY A 307 -6.51 -13.86 15.63
CA GLY A 307 -7.82 -13.54 15.06
C GLY A 307 -7.75 -12.90 13.68
N ASP A 308 -6.57 -12.45 13.25
CA ASP A 308 -6.41 -11.74 11.99
C ASP A 308 -6.53 -12.67 10.79
N LEU A 309 -7.13 -12.15 9.73
CA LEU A 309 -7.45 -12.91 8.53
C LEU A 309 -6.24 -12.93 7.58
N LEU A 310 -5.63 -14.11 7.40
CA LEU A 310 -4.63 -14.30 6.35
C LEU A 310 -5.28 -14.11 4.98
N LEU A 311 -4.74 -13.19 4.19
CA LEU A 311 -5.20 -12.96 2.83
C LEU A 311 -4.78 -14.11 1.90
N THR A 312 -5.73 -14.55 1.09
CA THR A 312 -5.56 -15.59 0.10
C THR A 312 -6.22 -15.14 -1.21
N ASP A 313 -5.90 -15.80 -2.30
CA ASP A 313 -6.61 -15.64 -3.57
C ASP A 313 -8.06 -16.13 -3.43
N THR A 314 -9.04 -15.22 -3.52
CA THR A 314 -10.46 -15.55 -3.40
C THR A 314 -11.23 -15.41 -4.71
N ASP A 315 -10.67 -14.78 -5.74
CA ASP A 315 -11.28 -14.58 -7.06
C ASP A 315 -10.66 -15.46 -8.16
N GLY A 316 -9.52 -16.10 -7.89
CA GLY A 316 -8.93 -17.14 -8.75
C GLY A 316 -7.91 -16.63 -9.75
N ASP A 317 -7.35 -15.43 -9.55
CA ASP A 317 -6.31 -14.83 -10.40
C ASP A 317 -4.88 -15.21 -9.98
N GLY A 318 -4.73 -15.84 -8.81
CA GLY A 318 -3.45 -16.29 -8.26
C GLY A 318 -2.78 -15.29 -7.32
N ILE A 319 -3.43 -14.14 -7.02
CA ILE A 319 -2.91 -13.08 -6.15
C ILE A 319 -3.78 -13.02 -4.88
N PRO A 320 -3.20 -12.89 -3.67
CA PRO A 320 -4.00 -12.70 -2.46
C PRO A 320 -4.71 -11.34 -2.49
N ASN A 321 -5.99 -11.33 -2.18
CA ASN A 321 -6.82 -10.14 -2.21
C ASN A 321 -7.52 -9.86 -0.87
N THR A 322 -7.93 -8.61 -0.67
CA THR A 322 -8.70 -8.19 0.51
C THR A 322 -10.13 -8.69 0.46
N SER A 323 -10.83 -8.63 1.59
CA SER A 323 -12.29 -8.62 1.60
C SER A 323 -12.83 -7.43 0.79
N VAL A 324 -14.09 -7.53 0.34
CA VAL A 324 -14.74 -6.45 -0.41
C VAL A 324 -14.93 -5.23 0.50
N LEU A 325 -14.35 -4.10 0.10
CA LEU A 325 -14.49 -2.81 0.78
C LEU A 325 -15.57 -1.97 0.10
N ALA A 326 -16.59 -1.55 0.85
CA ALA A 326 -17.56 -0.59 0.34
C ALA A 326 -16.91 0.74 -0.05
N ALA A 327 -17.60 1.56 -0.85
CA ALA A 327 -17.17 2.92 -1.16
C ALA A 327 -16.87 3.71 0.13
N GLY A 328 -15.69 4.31 0.22
CA GLY A 328 -15.18 4.99 1.41
C GLY A 328 -14.77 4.06 2.55
N GLY A 329 -14.86 2.75 2.38
CA GLY A 329 -14.43 1.75 3.36
C GLY A 329 -12.90 1.67 3.47
N ALA A 330 -12.40 1.36 4.66
CA ALA A 330 -10.97 1.18 4.91
C ALA A 330 -10.72 -0.10 5.71
N VAL A 331 -9.55 -0.69 5.50
CA VAL A 331 -9.05 -1.85 6.25
C VAL A 331 -7.59 -1.63 6.60
N THR A 332 -7.18 -2.12 7.76
CA THR A 332 -5.76 -2.18 8.11
C THR A 332 -5.17 -3.48 7.57
N ILE A 333 -4.16 -3.35 6.74
CA ILE A 333 -3.36 -4.47 6.22
C ILE A 333 -2.10 -4.61 7.07
N LEU A 334 -1.93 -5.79 7.66
CA LEU A 334 -0.71 -6.16 8.37
C LEU A 334 0.19 -6.95 7.41
N ILE A 335 1.39 -6.41 7.16
CA ILE A 335 2.40 -7.10 6.37
C ILE A 335 3.42 -7.71 7.33
N ALA A 336 3.45 -9.03 7.41
CA ALA A 336 4.41 -9.76 8.23
C ALA A 336 5.67 -10.08 7.42
N TYR A 337 6.82 -9.56 7.87
CA TYR A 337 8.14 -9.77 7.29
C TYR A 337 8.91 -10.79 8.12
N ASP A 338 9.13 -12.00 7.60
CA ASP A 338 10.09 -12.95 8.18
C ASP A 338 11.50 -12.59 7.69
N VAL A 339 12.31 -12.07 8.59
CA VAL A 339 13.69 -11.62 8.32
C VAL A 339 14.75 -12.67 8.69
N SER A 340 14.35 -13.94 8.84
CA SER A 340 15.26 -15.04 9.23
C SER A 340 16.40 -15.29 8.24
N GLY A 341 16.26 -14.85 6.98
CA GLY A 341 17.32 -14.95 5.97
C GLY A 341 18.33 -13.80 5.98
N GLY A 342 18.12 -12.76 6.80
CA GLY A 342 19.02 -11.60 6.89
C GLY A 342 20.03 -11.73 8.01
N THR A 343 21.13 -10.99 7.87
CA THR A 343 22.19 -10.85 8.87
C THR A 343 22.31 -9.38 9.30
N GLY A 344 22.91 -9.13 10.46
CA GLY A 344 23.07 -7.75 10.96
C GLY A 344 23.75 -6.84 9.94
N GLY A 345 23.16 -5.68 9.68
CA GLY A 345 23.56 -4.70 8.68
C GLY A 345 22.94 -4.89 7.30
N ASP A 346 22.20 -5.98 7.08
CA ASP A 346 21.44 -6.14 5.83
C ASP A 346 20.25 -5.21 5.77
N THR A 347 19.93 -4.75 4.55
CA THR A 347 18.79 -3.88 4.28
C THR A 347 17.92 -4.44 3.16
N ALA A 348 16.63 -4.20 3.25
CA ALA A 348 15.68 -4.48 2.17
C ALA A 348 14.71 -3.31 2.00
N THR A 349 14.34 -3.04 0.75
CA THR A 349 13.22 -2.16 0.41
C THR A 349 12.14 -3.03 -0.21
N VAL A 350 10.95 -2.99 0.37
CA VAL A 350 9.78 -3.73 -0.10
C VAL A 350 8.74 -2.72 -0.56
N ILE A 351 8.36 -2.80 -1.83
CA ILE A 351 7.24 -2.04 -2.37
C ILE A 351 6.05 -2.98 -2.47
N THR A 352 5.04 -2.75 -1.64
CA THR A 352 3.78 -3.49 -1.71
C THR A 352 2.75 -2.65 -2.45
N THR A 353 2.19 -3.21 -3.51
CA THR A 353 1.19 -2.59 -4.36
C THR A 353 -0.16 -3.26 -4.14
N ALA A 354 -1.17 -2.44 -3.88
CA ALA A 354 -2.58 -2.82 -3.93
C ALA A 354 -3.14 -2.41 -5.29
N ALA A 355 -3.80 -3.34 -5.99
CA ALA A 355 -4.46 -3.12 -7.27
C ALA A 355 -5.95 -3.41 -7.13
N SER A 356 -6.80 -2.61 -7.76
CA SER A 356 -8.25 -2.86 -7.81
C SER A 356 -8.55 -4.16 -8.59
N ALA A 357 -9.35 -5.04 -8.04
CA ALA A 357 -9.81 -6.23 -8.76
C ALA A 357 -10.77 -5.85 -9.92
N TYR A 358 -11.59 -4.81 -9.73
CA TYR A 358 -12.46 -4.30 -10.80
C TYR A 358 -11.66 -3.67 -11.95
N ARG A 359 -10.58 -2.91 -11.64
CA ARG A 359 -9.74 -2.22 -12.62
C ARG A 359 -8.25 -2.32 -12.25
N PRO A 360 -7.55 -3.38 -12.63
CA PRO A 360 -6.18 -3.67 -12.19
C PRO A 360 -5.12 -2.61 -12.54
N SER A 361 -5.42 -1.67 -13.45
CA SER A 361 -4.55 -0.53 -13.74
C SER A 361 -4.56 0.55 -12.64
N VAL A 362 -5.56 0.56 -11.77
CA VAL A 362 -5.68 1.51 -10.65
C VAL A 362 -5.02 0.91 -9.43
N THR A 363 -3.91 1.50 -9.03
CA THR A 363 -3.05 0.97 -7.97
C THR A 363 -2.61 2.04 -6.99
N ALA A 364 -2.29 1.62 -5.77
CA ALA A 364 -1.55 2.42 -4.80
C ALA A 364 -0.49 1.54 -4.14
N SER A 365 0.60 2.14 -3.67
CA SER A 365 1.70 1.37 -3.10
C SER A 365 2.22 2.00 -1.81
N VAL A 366 2.73 1.16 -0.93
CA VAL A 366 3.55 1.55 0.22
C VAL A 366 4.97 1.05 0.02
N THR A 367 5.93 1.79 0.57
CA THR A 367 7.36 1.44 0.53
C THR A 367 7.88 1.27 1.94
N ASP A 368 8.22 0.04 2.32
CA ASP A 368 8.84 -0.25 3.60
C ASP A 368 10.32 -0.48 3.45
N THR A 369 11.10 0.14 4.32
CA THR A 369 12.54 -0.10 4.42
C THR A 369 12.82 -0.91 5.68
N LEU A 370 13.46 -2.06 5.52
CA LEU A 370 13.87 -2.93 6.61
C LEU A 370 15.38 -2.85 6.79
N GLU A 371 15.82 -2.76 8.05
CA GLU A 371 17.23 -2.84 8.44
C GLU A 371 17.39 -3.91 9.52
N ILE A 372 18.30 -4.86 9.31
CA ILE A 372 18.64 -5.85 10.32
C ILE A 372 19.64 -5.24 11.28
N ALA A 373 19.23 -5.06 12.52
CA ALA A 373 20.10 -4.50 13.56
C ALA A 373 21.33 -5.37 13.78
N VAL A 374 22.44 -4.71 13.93
CA VAL A 374 23.69 -5.36 14.35
C VAL A 374 23.70 -5.46 15.88
N ALA A 375 23.88 -6.67 16.43
CA ALA A 375 23.88 -6.91 17.86
C ALA A 375 25.29 -7.15 18.39
N PRO A 376 25.61 -6.67 19.62
CA PRO A 376 26.83 -7.07 20.32
C PRO A 376 26.78 -8.56 20.72
N SER A 377 27.94 -9.20 20.80
CA SER A 377 28.08 -10.57 21.32
C SER A 377 29.19 -10.60 22.35
N LEU A 378 28.81 -10.50 23.64
CA LEU A 378 29.75 -10.40 24.72
C LEU A 378 30.15 -11.78 25.24
N ILE A 379 31.47 -12.03 25.32
CA ILE A 379 32.06 -13.18 26.00
C ILE A 379 32.76 -12.68 27.24
N VAL A 380 32.44 -13.26 28.40
CA VAL A 380 33.03 -12.94 29.68
C VAL A 380 33.89 -14.12 30.17
N THR A 381 35.13 -13.85 30.51
CA THR A 381 36.01 -14.82 31.16
C THR A 381 36.49 -14.27 32.50
N LYS A 382 36.48 -15.12 33.55
CA LYS A 382 36.99 -14.78 34.85
C LYS A 382 38.10 -15.76 35.24
N SER A 383 39.23 -15.23 35.70
CA SER A 383 40.35 -16.00 36.22
C SER A 383 40.74 -15.54 37.62
N ALA A 384 41.43 -16.38 38.35
CA ALA A 384 41.94 -16.07 39.69
C ALA A 384 43.39 -16.52 39.79
N ALA A 385 44.25 -15.67 40.38
CA ALA A 385 45.64 -15.96 40.65
C ALA A 385 45.99 -15.64 42.10
N VAL A 386 46.65 -16.56 42.82
CA VAL A 386 47.20 -16.28 44.15
C VAL A 386 48.43 -15.45 43.94
N ILE A 387 48.44 -14.22 44.43
CA ILE A 387 49.57 -13.27 44.29
C ILE A 387 50.61 -13.43 45.39
N SER A 388 50.13 -13.67 46.62
CA SER A 388 50.99 -13.89 47.75
C SER A 388 50.29 -14.70 48.84
N ASP A 389 51.09 -15.40 49.71
CA ASP A 389 50.58 -16.04 50.90
C ASP A 389 51.48 -15.74 52.09
N PRO A 390 51.00 -15.93 53.33
CA PRO A 390 51.80 -15.63 54.55
C PRO A 390 53.06 -16.47 54.76
N VAL A 391 53.16 -17.60 54.05
CA VAL A 391 54.28 -18.56 54.24
C VAL A 391 55.34 -18.43 53.14
N ASN A 392 54.87 -18.42 51.86
CA ASN A 392 55.73 -18.44 50.69
C ASN A 392 55.95 -17.06 50.08
N LEU A 393 55.20 -16.06 50.58
CA LEU A 393 55.10 -14.72 49.97
C LEU A 393 54.67 -14.81 48.50
N GLY A 394 55.44 -14.22 47.59
CA GLY A 394 55.15 -14.27 46.14
C GLY A 394 55.80 -15.49 45.43
N SER A 395 56.52 -16.39 46.14
CA SER A 395 57.18 -17.54 45.51
C SER A 395 56.34 -18.80 45.62
N ASN A 396 55.60 -19.15 44.52
CA ASN A 396 54.72 -20.31 44.48
C ASN A 396 53.63 -20.26 45.57
N PRO A 397 52.88 -19.15 45.67
CA PRO A 397 51.90 -18.91 46.73
C PRO A 397 50.76 -19.91 46.67
N LYS A 398 50.11 -20.17 47.82
CA LYS A 398 49.03 -21.09 48.01
C LYS A 398 47.78 -20.34 48.50
N ALA A 399 46.60 -20.78 48.08
CA ALA A 399 45.33 -20.23 48.55
C ALA A 399 44.99 -20.74 49.96
N ILE A 400 45.61 -20.09 50.97
CA ILE A 400 45.46 -20.36 52.41
C ILE A 400 44.98 -19.09 53.13
N PRO A 401 44.40 -19.14 54.33
CA PRO A 401 44.04 -17.95 55.09
C PRO A 401 45.19 -16.92 55.14
N GLY A 402 44.91 -15.66 54.87
CA GLY A 402 45.84 -14.56 54.71
C GLY A 402 46.48 -14.42 53.34
N SER A 403 46.11 -15.22 52.38
CA SER A 403 46.55 -15.07 50.97
C SER A 403 45.80 -13.98 50.20
N THR A 404 46.54 -13.26 49.37
CA THR A 404 46.00 -12.31 48.41
C THR A 404 45.74 -13.03 47.10
N VAL A 405 44.48 -12.95 46.61
CA VAL A 405 44.07 -13.49 45.33
C VAL A 405 43.64 -12.33 44.44
N GLU A 406 44.14 -12.29 43.21
CA GLU A 406 43.72 -11.35 42.19
C GLU A 406 42.72 -12.03 41.27
N TYR A 407 41.53 -11.44 41.12
CA TYR A 407 40.57 -11.78 40.10
C TYR A 407 40.76 -10.89 38.88
N THR A 408 40.65 -11.48 37.72
CA THR A 408 40.69 -10.78 36.45
C THR A 408 39.44 -11.16 35.65
N VAL A 409 38.60 -10.17 35.32
CA VAL A 409 37.43 -10.31 34.48
C VAL A 409 37.75 -9.67 33.14
N THR A 410 37.70 -10.45 32.06
CA THR A 410 37.92 -9.97 30.70
C THR A 410 36.61 -10.12 29.94
N VAL A 411 36.14 -9.04 29.35
CA VAL A 411 34.98 -9.00 28.49
C VAL A 411 35.42 -8.70 27.06
N THR A 412 34.94 -9.49 26.12
CA THR A 412 35.24 -9.37 24.69
C THR A 412 33.95 -9.22 23.92
N ASN A 413 33.84 -8.20 23.08
CA ASN A 413 32.74 -8.10 22.15
C ASN A 413 33.14 -8.76 20.82
N GLN A 414 32.55 -9.91 20.51
CA GLN A 414 32.72 -10.66 19.25
C GLN A 414 31.59 -10.40 18.23
N GLY A 415 30.66 -9.51 18.58
CA GLY A 415 29.56 -9.17 17.71
C GLY A 415 29.87 -7.98 16.82
N PRO A 416 29.15 -7.87 15.68
CA PRO A 416 29.27 -6.73 14.78
C PRO A 416 28.57 -5.46 15.32
N GLY A 417 27.87 -5.54 16.43
CA GLY A 417 27.22 -4.42 17.09
C GLY A 417 28.01 -3.87 18.28
N GLU A 418 27.85 -2.58 18.51
CA GLU A 418 28.36 -1.88 19.69
C GLU A 418 27.44 -2.10 20.89
N VAL A 419 27.97 -1.93 22.13
CA VAL A 419 27.12 -1.80 23.32
C VAL A 419 26.95 -0.32 23.62
N ASP A 420 25.71 0.11 23.75
CA ASP A 420 25.37 1.52 23.96
C ASP A 420 26.06 2.12 25.19
N ALA A 421 26.42 3.40 25.10
CA ALA A 421 27.03 4.13 26.19
C ALA A 421 26.19 4.09 27.48
N GLY A 422 26.82 3.74 28.62
CA GLY A 422 26.17 3.69 29.92
C GLY A 422 25.25 2.49 30.15
N THR A 423 25.26 1.47 29.26
CA THR A 423 24.50 0.23 29.43
C THR A 423 25.40 -0.98 29.79
N PHE A 424 26.70 -0.82 29.76
CA PHE A 424 27.66 -1.87 30.12
C PHE A 424 28.05 -1.77 31.59
N GLU A 425 27.90 -2.87 32.34
CA GLU A 425 28.35 -2.99 33.73
C GLU A 425 28.97 -4.36 33.99
N VAL A 426 29.87 -4.41 34.94
CA VAL A 426 30.44 -5.65 35.49
C VAL A 426 30.11 -5.73 36.98
N VAL A 427 29.35 -6.76 37.35
CA VAL A 427 29.01 -7.05 38.76
C VAL A 427 29.69 -8.32 39.20
N ASP A 428 30.38 -8.26 40.34
CA ASP A 428 31.07 -9.43 40.90
C ASP A 428 30.83 -9.58 42.41
N ALA A 429 30.56 -10.82 42.80
CA ALA A 429 30.33 -11.18 44.20
C ALA A 429 31.67 -11.48 44.92
N ILE A 430 31.87 -10.88 46.07
CA ILE A 430 33.01 -11.20 46.95
C ILE A 430 32.69 -12.48 47.73
N PRO A 431 33.57 -13.52 47.68
CA PRO A 431 33.34 -14.76 48.43
C PRO A 431 33.23 -14.50 49.95
N SER A 432 32.29 -15.18 50.62
CA SER A 432 32.02 -15.00 52.06
C SER A 432 33.18 -15.32 53.01
N ASN A 433 34.18 -16.04 52.50
CA ASN A 433 35.43 -16.36 53.22
C ASN A 433 36.59 -15.44 52.82
N ALA A 434 36.30 -14.27 52.27
CA ALA A 434 37.28 -13.30 51.84
C ALA A 434 36.77 -11.88 52.06
N CYS A 435 37.66 -10.90 52.04
CA CYS A 435 37.32 -9.48 52.03
C CYS A 435 37.97 -8.78 50.83
N LEU A 436 37.28 -7.77 50.25
CA LEU A 436 37.82 -6.96 49.16
C LEU A 436 38.96 -6.08 49.68
N LEU A 437 40.15 -6.19 49.09
CA LEU A 437 41.24 -5.25 49.34
C LEU A 437 40.92 -3.92 48.68
N LEU A 438 41.12 -2.82 49.45
CA LEU A 438 40.77 -1.47 49.07
C LEU A 438 41.98 -0.61 48.70
N ASP A 439 43.16 -1.24 48.59
CA ASP A 439 44.39 -0.57 48.20
C ASP A 439 44.40 -0.22 46.71
N ASP A 440 45.09 0.85 46.36
CA ASP A 440 45.31 1.28 44.97
C ASP A 440 46.04 0.19 44.16
N LEU A 441 45.42 -0.29 43.09
CA LEU A 441 45.93 -1.43 42.32
C LEU A 441 46.81 -1.03 41.13
N SER A 442 46.56 0.13 40.51
CA SER A 442 47.25 0.58 39.29
C SER A 442 48.16 1.81 39.52
N GLY A 443 48.32 2.25 40.77
CA GLY A 443 49.11 3.43 41.15
C GLY A 443 48.33 4.34 42.10
N PRO A 444 48.97 5.42 42.61
CA PRO A 444 48.35 6.29 43.60
C PRO A 444 47.00 6.84 43.15
N ALA A 445 45.98 6.72 43.99
CA ALA A 445 44.61 7.15 43.77
C ALA A 445 43.90 6.45 42.60
N SER A 446 44.31 5.22 42.24
CA SER A 446 43.64 4.41 41.20
C SER A 446 42.47 3.58 41.75
N GLY A 447 42.35 3.49 43.07
CA GLY A 447 41.35 2.64 43.71
C GLY A 447 41.64 1.13 43.60
N PRO A 448 40.70 0.31 44.11
CA PRO A 448 40.90 -1.13 44.24
C PRO A 448 40.64 -1.91 42.93
N VAL A 449 40.29 -1.26 41.85
CA VAL A 449 40.04 -1.87 40.54
C VAL A 449 41.05 -1.33 39.52
N ALA A 450 41.75 -2.21 38.84
CA ALA A 450 42.57 -1.87 37.69
C ALA A 450 41.80 -2.13 36.39
N PHE A 451 41.80 -1.16 35.51
CA PHE A 451 41.25 -1.26 34.15
C PHE A 451 42.38 -1.34 33.13
N THR A 452 42.25 -2.25 32.19
CA THR A 452 43.15 -2.35 31.04
C THR A 452 42.31 -2.46 29.77
N ASP A 453 42.49 -1.46 28.91
CA ASP A 453 41.89 -1.47 27.59
C ASP A 453 42.64 -2.43 26.65
N GLY A 454 41.93 -3.13 25.81
CA GLY A 454 42.49 -4.13 24.93
C GLY A 454 43.09 -3.58 23.64
N SER A 455 43.49 -4.49 22.78
CA SER A 455 43.92 -4.16 21.42
C SER A 455 43.33 -5.19 20.46
N PRO A 456 42.27 -4.81 19.68
CA PRO A 456 41.69 -3.46 19.55
C PRO A 456 41.12 -2.88 20.85
N ALA A 457 41.12 -1.54 20.95
CA ALA A 457 40.58 -0.82 22.10
C ALA A 457 39.08 -1.07 22.28
N SER A 458 38.64 -1.23 23.54
CA SER A 458 37.22 -1.41 23.84
C SER A 458 36.36 -0.15 23.59
N GLY A 459 36.97 1.03 23.66
CA GLY A 459 36.25 2.32 23.65
C GLY A 459 35.68 2.69 25.02
N LEU A 460 35.87 1.85 26.04
CA LEU A 460 35.47 2.13 27.40
C LEU A 460 36.56 2.93 28.14
N SER A 461 36.15 3.71 29.12
CA SER A 461 37.03 4.39 30.07
C SER A 461 36.54 4.14 31.48
N TYR A 462 37.49 4.00 32.43
CA TYR A 462 37.20 3.78 33.83
C TYR A 462 37.84 4.91 34.67
N ALA A 463 37.04 5.51 35.52
CA ALA A 463 37.45 6.57 36.44
C ALA A 463 37.08 6.20 37.86
N PHE A 464 38.03 6.44 38.80
CA PHE A 464 37.82 6.31 40.23
C PHE A 464 38.14 7.63 40.92
N ALA A 465 37.23 8.13 41.78
CA ALA A 465 37.39 9.36 42.54
C ALA A 465 37.49 9.11 44.05
N GLY A 466 36.90 8.01 44.55
CA GLY A 466 36.97 7.64 45.96
C GLY A 466 35.97 6.56 46.37
N LEU A 467 36.23 5.84 47.46
CA LEU A 467 35.39 4.72 47.92
C LEU A 467 33.93 5.07 48.23
N GLY A 468 33.60 6.34 48.39
CA GLY A 468 32.26 6.81 48.67
C GLY A 468 31.74 7.79 47.63
N ASP A 469 32.38 7.90 46.46
CA ASP A 469 31.95 8.79 45.39
C ASP A 469 30.95 8.03 44.49
N GLY A 470 29.67 8.35 44.60
CA GLY A 470 28.62 7.76 43.76
C GLY A 470 28.55 8.33 42.35
N GLY A 471 29.50 9.17 41.94
CA GLY A 471 29.61 9.75 40.61
C GLY A 471 30.78 9.20 39.79
N ASP A 472 31.57 8.27 40.34
CA ASP A 472 32.61 7.55 39.62
C ASP A 472 32.15 6.18 39.08
N ASP A 473 33.01 5.42 38.48
CA ASP A 473 32.68 4.17 37.80
C ASP A 473 32.73 2.93 38.71
N LEU A 474 32.87 3.10 40.07
CA LEU A 474 32.99 2.01 41.03
C LEU A 474 32.03 2.16 42.21
N GLU A 475 31.20 1.17 42.42
CA GLU A 475 30.22 1.14 43.48
C GLU A 475 30.27 -0.18 44.27
N PHE A 476 29.79 -0.16 45.51
CA PHE A 476 29.87 -1.30 46.42
C PHE A 476 28.50 -1.62 47.05
N SER A 477 28.29 -2.89 47.35
CA SER A 477 27.11 -3.40 48.05
C SER A 477 27.53 -4.18 49.31
N ASP A 478 26.73 -4.06 50.38
CA ASP A 478 26.81 -4.86 51.59
C ASP A 478 25.55 -5.75 51.82
N ASP A 479 24.58 -5.67 50.91
CA ASP A 479 23.28 -6.31 50.99
C ASP A 479 23.03 -7.43 49.95
N GLY A 480 24.15 -8.02 49.47
CA GLY A 480 24.09 -9.11 48.50
C GLY A 480 23.83 -8.66 47.05
N GLY A 481 24.20 -7.43 46.71
CA GLY A 481 24.03 -6.85 45.37
C GLY A 481 22.63 -6.26 45.12
N SER A 482 21.82 -6.09 46.16
CA SER A 482 20.49 -5.49 46.03
C SER A 482 20.54 -3.98 45.83
N THR A 483 21.47 -3.32 46.53
CA THR A 483 21.78 -1.89 46.34
C THR A 483 23.29 -1.66 46.29
N TYR A 484 23.72 -0.58 45.64
CA TYR A 484 25.13 -0.22 45.45
C TYR A 484 25.42 1.17 46.02
N THR A 485 25.01 1.38 47.27
CA THR A 485 25.20 2.65 48.00
C THR A 485 26.10 2.53 49.19
N TYR A 486 26.75 1.38 49.38
CA TYR A 486 27.64 1.13 50.49
C TYR A 486 28.97 1.87 50.30
N THR A 487 29.45 2.54 51.35
CA THR A 487 30.80 3.16 51.37
C THR A 487 31.73 2.29 52.18
N PRO A 488 32.70 1.60 51.56
CA PRO A 488 33.63 0.73 52.27
C PRO A 488 34.55 1.47 53.22
N THR A 489 34.90 0.82 54.30
CA THR A 489 35.86 1.34 55.29
C THR A 489 37.12 0.46 55.33
N VAL A 490 38.29 1.09 55.19
CA VAL A 490 39.56 0.36 55.19
C VAL A 490 39.85 -0.15 56.59
N GLY A 491 39.75 -1.47 56.74
CA GLY A 491 40.12 -2.16 58.01
C GLY A 491 41.59 -2.34 58.19
N PRO A 492 42.06 -2.92 59.36
CA PRO A 492 43.44 -3.11 59.66
C PRO A 492 44.26 -3.97 58.68
N LEU A 493 43.58 -4.80 57.91
CA LEU A 493 44.18 -5.67 56.89
C LEU A 493 44.08 -5.06 55.46
N GLY A 494 43.69 -3.78 55.33
CA GLY A 494 43.56 -3.12 54.06
C GLY A 494 42.26 -3.49 53.29
N CYS A 495 41.35 -4.23 53.93
CA CYS A 495 40.11 -4.70 53.28
C CYS A 495 38.87 -4.38 54.13
N ASP A 496 37.69 -4.46 53.54
CA ASP A 496 36.39 -4.39 54.20
C ASP A 496 35.62 -5.72 54.04
N PRO A 497 35.37 -6.47 55.16
CA PRO A 497 34.65 -7.74 55.10
C PRO A 497 33.14 -7.59 54.85
N ASN A 498 32.59 -6.38 54.93
CA ASN A 498 31.16 -6.15 54.69
C ASN A 498 30.83 -5.98 53.20
N VAL A 499 31.81 -5.72 52.35
CA VAL A 499 31.59 -5.65 50.91
C VAL A 499 31.20 -7.01 50.38
N SER A 500 29.94 -7.13 49.93
CA SER A 500 29.41 -8.36 49.36
C SER A 500 29.54 -8.42 47.85
N HIS A 501 29.41 -7.28 47.16
CA HIS A 501 29.55 -7.16 45.73
C HIS A 501 30.25 -5.86 45.32
N VAL A 502 30.92 -5.92 44.20
CA VAL A 502 31.49 -4.76 43.49
C VAL A 502 30.76 -4.60 42.17
N ARG A 503 30.38 -3.35 41.79
CA ARG A 503 29.84 -2.98 40.49
C ARG A 503 30.77 -1.97 39.83
N ILE A 504 31.14 -2.23 38.58
CA ILE A 504 32.00 -1.40 37.75
C ILE A 504 31.20 -0.95 36.55
N ASN A 505 31.02 0.36 36.41
CA ASN A 505 30.16 1.01 35.38
C ASN A 505 31.02 1.90 34.47
N PRO A 506 31.92 1.36 33.64
CA PRO A 506 32.82 2.17 32.83
C PRO A 506 31.99 2.98 31.81
N THR A 507 32.44 4.19 31.53
CA THR A 507 31.82 5.08 30.55
C THR A 507 32.33 4.80 29.15
N GLY A 508 31.53 5.17 28.13
CA GLY A 508 31.85 4.99 26.70
C GLY A 508 30.97 3.97 26.01
N ILE A 509 31.24 3.76 24.74
CA ILE A 509 30.60 2.74 23.89
C ILE A 509 31.55 1.55 23.81
N PHE A 510 31.05 0.34 24.10
CA PHE A 510 31.91 -0.83 23.90
C PHE A 510 31.88 -1.19 22.41
N ALA A 511 33.00 -0.94 21.74
CA ALA A 511 33.14 -1.04 20.30
C ALA A 511 32.78 -2.44 19.78
N ALA A 512 32.26 -2.47 18.55
CA ALA A 512 31.98 -3.68 17.80
C ALA A 512 33.27 -4.38 17.34
N GLU A 513 33.17 -5.68 17.05
CA GLU A 513 34.20 -6.37 16.29
C GLU A 513 34.32 -5.76 14.89
N ALA A 514 35.55 -5.43 14.53
CA ALA A 514 35.90 -4.95 13.20
C ALA A 514 37.09 -5.74 12.68
N GLY A 515 37.40 -5.73 11.41
CA GLY A 515 38.43 -6.55 10.78
C GLY A 515 39.83 -6.57 11.42
N ALA A 516 40.04 -5.79 12.49
CA ALA A 516 41.23 -5.80 13.35
C ALA A 516 41.15 -6.79 14.54
N GLY A 517 40.03 -7.48 14.72
CA GLY A 517 39.73 -8.40 15.81
C GLY A 517 38.72 -7.87 16.83
N SER A 518 38.44 -8.66 17.84
CA SER A 518 37.42 -8.38 18.86
C SER A 518 37.95 -7.44 19.94
N PRO A 519 37.34 -6.28 20.19
CA PRO A 519 37.75 -5.39 21.29
C PRO A 519 37.50 -6.03 22.64
N THR A 520 38.41 -5.74 23.61
CA THR A 520 38.38 -6.31 24.96
C THR A 520 38.55 -5.25 26.02
N ALA A 521 37.88 -5.46 27.16
CA ALA A 521 38.05 -4.69 28.39
C ALA A 521 38.38 -5.65 29.52
N THR A 522 39.41 -5.35 30.32
CA THR A 522 39.85 -6.19 31.45
C THR A 522 39.80 -5.39 32.72
N PHE A 523 39.18 -5.97 33.75
CA PHE A 523 39.06 -5.43 35.09
C PHE A 523 39.70 -6.41 36.07
N SER A 524 40.60 -5.92 36.94
CA SER A 524 41.22 -6.73 37.99
C SER A 524 40.98 -6.12 39.36
N PHE A 525 40.74 -6.94 40.35
CA PHE A 525 40.63 -6.55 41.76
C PHE A 525 41.18 -7.67 42.67
N ARG A 526 41.49 -7.33 43.93
CA ARG A 526 42.09 -8.25 44.85
C ARG A 526 41.24 -8.50 46.08
N ILE A 527 41.30 -9.74 46.55
CA ILE A 527 40.70 -10.16 47.81
C ILE A 527 41.75 -10.76 48.74
N LEU A 528 41.49 -10.65 50.03
CA LEU A 528 42.24 -11.36 51.08
C LEU A 528 41.37 -12.54 51.56
N ILE A 529 41.94 -13.75 51.58
CA ILE A 529 41.25 -14.94 52.12
C ILE A 529 41.30 -14.86 53.67
N ASN A 530 40.11 -14.99 54.31
CA ASN A 530 39.97 -14.96 55.79
C ASN A 530 40.44 -16.25 56.46
#